data_a8212d08b86c56bce5ba8f95bf22f80e
#
_entry.id   a8212d08b86c56bce5ba8f95bf22f80e
#
_cell.length_a   1.000
_cell.length_b   1.000
_cell.length_c   1.000
_cell.angle_alpha   90.00
_cell.angle_beta   90.00
_cell.angle_gamma   90.00
#
_symmetry.space_group_name_H-M   'P 1'
#
loop_
_entity.id
_entity.type
_entity.pdbx_description
1 polymer ?
#
loop_
_entity_poly.entity_id
_entity_poly.type
_entity_poly.pdbx_seq_one_letter_code
_entity_poly.pdbx_strand_id
1 'polypeptide(L)'
;MNTKIIVSAFLLAGLLSACEKDTPAVSAAPQETATVEEPAATPLEAETPSRFDIYAEVGLTTDLSHLSDNQRKMIGLLIDAGKITDDIFWQQVWGDKDELLDGIEDTKMRRFAMYNYGPWDRLAADQPFIESYGPRPPGARFYPEDMSKQEFETWQQDGKNEQYSIVKRDSDGGLVLVPYSKAFSSQINAIAELLIEASALADDEEFAAYLKLRAEALKTDNYQASDMAWMDMKNNPIELVIGPIETYQDALFGYRAAFETFVLIKDQAWSERLARFAKYMPELQKGLPVDDAYKAEMPGSDADLNAYDLAYCAGDCNSGSKTIAINLPNDEEVQLAKGTRRLQIKNSMLAKFNQILTPIASELIAEDQRQHITFDAFFGNTMFHEVAHGLGIKTTLDGAGTVRQAMKEHASALEEGKADILGLYMVQKLRENGEITEGELMDNYVTFLAGIFRSIRFGASSAHGRANMIRFNYFSDAGAFTRDPDNGTYRVNVAEFEQAIKDLGNDLLVLQGNGDYDAVAAFVAEKGNVSAQLQADLNRLDAISIPVDIVYQQGKEQLGL
;
A
#
# COMPACT_ATOMS: atom_id res chain seq x y z
N MET A 1 7.61 13.06 49.66
CA MET A 1 8.55 12.02 50.16
C MET A 1 9.34 11.54 48.93
N ASN A 2 10.63 11.88 48.96
CA ASN A 2 11.58 11.56 47.86
C ASN A 2 11.98 10.08 47.91
N THR A 3 12.07 9.42 46.78
CA THR A 3 12.97 8.28 46.65
C THR A 3 13.62 8.29 45.26
N LYS A 4 14.91 8.60 45.29
CA LYS A 4 15.85 8.51 44.17
C LYS A 4 16.18 7.04 43.92
N ILE A 5 16.25 6.62 42.66
CA ILE A 5 16.87 5.35 42.26
C ILE A 5 18.12 5.66 41.45
N ILE A 6 19.16 5.00 41.85
CA ILE A 6 20.57 5.13 41.48
C ILE A 6 20.82 4.31 40.19
N VAL A 7 21.54 4.93 39.26
CA VAL A 7 22.19 4.29 38.09
C VAL A 7 23.48 3.64 38.58
N SER A 8 23.71 2.39 38.22
CA SER A 8 25.02 1.72 38.32
C SER A 8 25.49 1.25 36.97
N ALA A 9 26.51 1.92 36.48
CA ALA A 9 27.34 1.49 35.36
C ALA A 9 28.40 0.50 35.87
N PHE A 10 28.65 -0.57 35.12
CA PHE A 10 29.85 -1.38 35.26
C PHE A 10 30.63 -1.39 33.96
N LEU A 11 31.77 -0.72 34.01
CA LEU A 11 32.91 -0.92 33.10
C LEU A 11 33.75 -2.06 33.67
N LEU A 12 34.25 -2.97 32.81
CA LEU A 12 35.50 -3.70 33.11
C LEU A 12 36.30 -3.87 31.83
N ALA A 13 37.52 -3.37 31.91
CA ALA A 13 38.57 -3.43 30.89
C ALA A 13 39.62 -4.45 31.28
N GLY A 14 40.31 -4.98 30.26
CA GLY A 14 41.72 -5.45 30.35
C GLY A 14 41.88 -6.96 30.47
N LEU A 15 42.72 -7.63 29.71
CA LEU A 15 44.16 -7.50 29.60
C LEU A 15 44.72 -8.43 28.49
N LEU A 16 45.70 -7.92 27.80
CA LEU A 16 46.62 -8.59 26.87
C LEU A 16 47.54 -9.63 27.60
N SER A 17 47.92 -10.70 26.89
CA SER A 17 49.28 -11.23 27.02
C SER A 17 49.72 -11.96 25.78
N ALA A 18 50.91 -11.60 25.31
CA ALA A 18 51.69 -12.19 24.19
C ALA A 18 52.71 -13.22 24.72
N CYS A 19 53.18 -14.11 23.84
CA CYS A 19 54.54 -14.66 23.71
C CYS A 19 54.50 -15.81 22.69
N GLU A 20 55.14 -15.76 21.66
CA GLU A 20 56.52 -15.76 21.14
C GLU A 20 57.04 -17.18 20.79
N LYS A 21 57.40 -17.34 19.50
CA LYS A 21 58.47 -18.06 18.82
C LYS A 21 58.68 -19.57 19.02
N ASP A 22 58.78 -20.27 17.87
CA ASP A 22 60.05 -20.85 17.38
C ASP A 22 59.86 -21.51 15.99
N THR A 23 60.75 -21.14 15.05
CA THR A 23 61.16 -21.89 13.85
C THR A 23 62.44 -22.62 14.18
N PRO A 24 62.84 -23.79 13.58
CA PRO A 24 63.36 -23.77 12.21
C PRO A 24 63.26 -25.09 11.41
N ALA A 25 63.66 -25.02 10.17
CA ALA A 25 64.54 -25.84 9.35
C ALA A 25 64.05 -26.38 8.01
N VAL A 26 64.75 -25.98 7.04
CA VAL A 26 64.82 -26.24 5.61
C VAL A 26 64.98 -27.73 5.27
N SER A 27 64.33 -28.23 4.22
CA SER A 27 64.80 -29.25 3.32
C SER A 27 64.19 -29.16 1.91
N ALA A 28 65.05 -29.46 0.93
CA ALA A 28 65.07 -29.19 -0.47
C ALA A 28 63.92 -29.81 -1.32
N ALA A 29 63.74 -29.21 -2.47
CA ALA A 29 62.82 -29.53 -3.57
C ALA A 29 63.13 -30.88 -4.27
N PRO A 30 62.14 -31.38 -5.08
CA PRO A 30 62.39 -31.47 -6.52
C PRO A 30 61.32 -30.76 -7.37
N GLN A 31 61.79 -30.30 -8.54
CA GLN A 31 61.08 -29.70 -9.62
C GLN A 31 60.06 -30.66 -10.24
N GLU A 32 58.84 -30.18 -10.46
CA GLU A 32 57.94 -30.76 -11.45
C GLU A 32 57.14 -29.67 -12.18
N THR A 33 57.13 -29.81 -13.45
CA THR A 33 56.40 -29.26 -14.59
C THR A 33 55.21 -28.35 -14.32
N ALA A 34 55.31 -27.14 -14.89
CA ALA A 34 54.26 -26.17 -14.98
C ALA A 34 53.13 -26.68 -15.90
N THR A 35 51.97 -26.95 -15.31
CA THR A 35 50.67 -26.89 -16.00
C THR A 35 50.13 -25.46 -15.87
N VAL A 36 49.88 -24.82 -17.02
CA VAL A 36 49.22 -23.52 -17.11
C VAL A 36 47.76 -23.75 -16.72
N GLU A 37 47.39 -23.43 -15.49
CA GLU A 37 45.99 -23.27 -15.12
C GLU A 37 45.47 -21.98 -15.74
N GLU A 38 44.42 -22.09 -16.59
CA GLU A 38 43.58 -20.97 -16.97
C GLU A 38 43.03 -20.27 -15.70
N PRO A 39 43.07 -18.94 -15.61
CA PRO A 39 42.52 -18.27 -14.46
C PRO A 39 41.03 -18.57 -14.39
N ALA A 40 40.58 -19.19 -13.29
CA ALA A 40 39.18 -19.33 -12.95
C ALA A 40 38.54 -17.97 -12.99
N ALA A 41 37.48 -17.81 -13.82
CA ALA A 41 36.70 -16.61 -13.88
C ALA A 41 36.20 -16.28 -12.45
N THR A 42 36.64 -15.14 -11.94
CA THR A 42 36.12 -14.58 -10.68
C THR A 42 34.62 -14.48 -10.85
N PRO A 43 33.77 -15.01 -9.95
CA PRO A 43 32.37 -14.77 -9.99
C PRO A 43 32.16 -13.24 -9.98
N LEU A 44 31.44 -12.72 -10.97
CA LEU A 44 30.98 -11.33 -10.93
C LEU A 44 30.22 -11.17 -9.62
N GLU A 45 30.77 -10.45 -8.65
CA GLU A 45 30.01 -9.98 -7.50
C GLU A 45 28.81 -9.22 -8.09
N ALA A 46 27.60 -9.67 -7.82
CA ALA A 46 26.40 -8.98 -8.21
C ALA A 46 26.48 -7.58 -7.58
N GLU A 47 26.62 -6.55 -8.39
CA GLU A 47 26.60 -5.17 -7.89
C GLU A 47 25.26 -4.97 -7.19
N THR A 48 25.28 -4.60 -5.91
CA THR A 48 24.08 -4.20 -5.18
C THR A 48 23.42 -3.06 -5.97
N PRO A 49 22.13 -3.16 -6.34
CA PRO A 49 21.45 -2.12 -7.10
C PRO A 49 21.62 -0.77 -6.44
N SER A 50 21.94 0.25 -7.23
CA SER A 50 21.99 1.62 -6.71
C SER A 50 20.64 1.98 -6.10
N ARG A 51 20.63 2.71 -4.97
CA ARG A 51 19.42 3.26 -4.34
C ARG A 51 18.49 3.97 -5.33
N PHE A 52 19.03 4.51 -6.42
CA PHE A 52 18.26 5.22 -7.44
C PHE A 52 17.62 4.31 -8.50
N ASP A 53 17.90 3.01 -8.46
CA ASP A 53 17.41 2.02 -9.41
C ASP A 53 16.38 1.05 -8.78
N ILE A 54 15.76 1.44 -7.66
CA ILE A 54 14.80 0.59 -6.93
C ILE A 54 13.40 0.55 -7.55
N TYR A 55 13.10 1.39 -8.53
CA TYR A 55 11.81 1.45 -9.20
C TYR A 55 11.85 0.82 -10.59
N ALA A 56 10.80 0.05 -10.93
CA ALA A 56 10.54 -0.34 -12.31
C ALA A 56 9.66 0.71 -13.01
N GLU A 57 10.12 1.22 -14.15
CA GLU A 57 9.30 2.10 -15.00
C GLU A 57 8.28 1.27 -15.77
N VAL A 58 7.00 1.62 -15.69
CA VAL A 58 5.91 0.95 -16.39
C VAL A 58 5.05 1.93 -17.16
N GLY A 59 4.70 1.61 -18.40
CA GLY A 59 3.74 2.39 -19.19
C GLY A 59 2.35 2.23 -18.61
N LEU A 60 1.71 3.34 -18.23
CA LEU A 60 0.35 3.35 -17.70
C LEU A 60 -0.63 3.46 -18.85
N THR A 61 -1.25 2.33 -19.22
CA THR A 61 -2.20 2.22 -20.33
C THR A 61 -3.50 1.59 -19.87
N THR A 62 -4.60 1.92 -20.56
CA THR A 62 -5.93 1.32 -20.40
C THR A 62 -6.66 1.31 -21.73
N ASP A 63 -7.64 0.43 -21.90
CA ASP A 63 -8.47 0.38 -23.08
C ASP A 63 -9.53 1.49 -23.08
N LEU A 64 -9.40 2.43 -23.98
CA LEU A 64 -10.35 3.53 -24.20
C LEU A 64 -11.28 3.29 -25.42
N SER A 65 -11.23 2.11 -26.07
CA SER A 65 -11.96 1.84 -27.32
C SER A 65 -13.46 1.87 -27.15
N HIS A 66 -13.95 1.58 -25.94
CA HIS A 66 -15.37 1.57 -25.59
C HIS A 66 -15.93 2.96 -25.25
N LEU A 67 -15.07 3.98 -25.13
CA LEU A 67 -15.45 5.34 -24.78
C LEU A 67 -15.76 6.18 -26.02
N SER A 68 -16.69 7.15 -25.88
CA SER A 68 -17.00 8.11 -26.94
C SER A 68 -15.84 9.09 -27.20
N ASP A 69 -15.90 9.80 -28.34
CA ASP A 69 -14.92 10.84 -28.66
C ASP A 69 -14.95 11.99 -27.64
N ASN A 70 -16.11 12.31 -27.08
CA ASN A 70 -16.25 13.31 -26.04
C ASN A 70 -15.61 12.86 -24.73
N GLN A 71 -15.84 11.60 -24.34
CA GLN A 71 -15.22 11.01 -23.14
C GLN A 71 -13.70 10.96 -23.25
N ARG A 72 -13.14 10.59 -24.42
CA ARG A 72 -11.69 10.63 -24.66
C ARG A 72 -11.12 12.05 -24.55
N LYS A 73 -11.79 13.06 -25.11
CA LYS A 73 -11.40 14.47 -24.96
C LYS A 73 -11.47 14.91 -23.48
N MET A 74 -12.53 14.50 -22.80
CA MET A 74 -12.71 14.78 -21.36
C MET A 74 -11.56 14.23 -20.53
N ILE A 75 -11.12 12.98 -20.75
CA ILE A 75 -9.94 12.39 -20.08
C ILE A 75 -8.72 13.29 -20.29
N GLY A 76 -8.53 13.81 -21.49
CA GLY A 76 -7.43 14.74 -21.79
C GLY A 76 -7.47 16.01 -20.92
N LEU A 77 -8.66 16.59 -20.65
CA LEU A 77 -8.82 17.74 -19.76
C LEU A 77 -8.57 17.37 -18.29
N LEU A 78 -9.06 16.19 -17.87
CA LEU A 78 -8.84 15.68 -16.51
C LEU A 78 -7.36 15.42 -16.23
N ILE A 79 -6.61 14.93 -17.21
CA ILE A 79 -5.15 14.78 -17.12
C ILE A 79 -4.46 16.15 -16.98
N ASP A 80 -4.89 17.16 -17.74
CA ASP A 80 -4.32 18.51 -17.61
C ASP A 80 -4.62 19.13 -16.24
N ALA A 81 -5.81 18.90 -15.69
CA ALA A 81 -6.15 19.28 -14.32
C ALA A 81 -5.24 18.55 -13.29
N GLY A 82 -4.98 17.25 -13.50
CA GLY A 82 -4.07 16.47 -12.66
C GLY A 82 -2.62 16.98 -12.69
N LYS A 83 -2.11 17.46 -13.83
CA LYS A 83 -0.77 18.08 -13.89
C LYS A 83 -0.67 19.33 -13.00
N ILE A 84 -1.74 20.12 -12.93
CA ILE A 84 -1.78 21.30 -12.05
C ILE A 84 -1.87 20.87 -10.57
N THR A 85 -2.58 19.78 -10.29
CA THR A 85 -2.60 19.17 -8.95
C THR A 85 -1.20 18.73 -8.51
N ASP A 86 -0.40 18.18 -9.43
CA ASP A 86 0.99 17.80 -9.19
C ASP A 86 1.84 19.00 -8.74
N ASP A 87 1.66 20.15 -9.38
CA ASP A 87 2.34 21.39 -9.02
C ASP A 87 1.93 21.91 -7.63
N ILE A 88 0.66 21.76 -7.23
CA ILE A 88 0.21 22.07 -5.87
C ILE A 88 0.87 21.15 -4.86
N PHE A 89 0.88 19.84 -5.13
CA PHE A 89 1.49 18.86 -4.23
C PHE A 89 2.98 19.11 -4.02
N TRP A 90 3.73 19.45 -5.07
CA TRP A 90 5.13 19.87 -4.93
C TRP A 90 5.28 21.02 -3.94
N GLN A 91 4.41 22.04 -4.01
CA GLN A 91 4.43 23.16 -3.07
C GLN A 91 4.08 22.75 -1.64
N GLN A 92 3.20 21.73 -1.47
CA GLN A 92 2.82 21.22 -0.14
C GLN A 92 3.92 20.39 0.53
N VAL A 93 4.77 19.69 -0.23
CA VAL A 93 5.75 18.77 0.35
C VAL A 93 7.19 19.24 0.27
N TRP A 94 7.51 20.12 -0.70
CA TRP A 94 8.86 20.62 -0.90
C TRP A 94 8.90 22.16 -1.05
N GLY A 95 8.23 22.68 -2.05
CA GLY A 95 8.27 24.08 -2.45
C GLY A 95 8.49 24.22 -3.96
N ASP A 96 9.53 24.92 -4.37
CA ASP A 96 9.87 25.12 -5.79
C ASP A 96 10.57 23.87 -6.36
N LYS A 97 9.84 23.15 -7.23
CA LYS A 97 10.31 21.95 -7.90
C LYS A 97 11.55 22.20 -8.77
N ASP A 98 11.52 23.29 -9.52
CA ASP A 98 12.57 23.59 -10.49
C ASP A 98 13.86 23.97 -9.77
N GLU A 99 13.78 24.73 -8.67
CA GLU A 99 14.94 25.05 -7.82
C GLU A 99 15.67 23.79 -7.34
N LEU A 100 14.92 22.77 -6.88
CA LEU A 100 15.50 21.49 -6.46
C LEU A 100 16.14 20.76 -7.64
N LEU A 101 15.38 20.55 -8.70
CA LEU A 101 15.78 19.67 -9.80
C LEU A 101 16.94 20.24 -10.62
N ASP A 102 17.00 21.56 -10.79
CA ASP A 102 18.10 22.24 -11.49
C ASP A 102 19.40 22.20 -10.67
N GLY A 103 19.30 22.08 -9.34
CA GLY A 103 20.45 21.90 -8.45
C GLY A 103 21.04 20.49 -8.46
N ILE A 104 20.40 19.49 -9.11
CA ILE A 104 20.86 18.11 -9.14
C ILE A 104 21.47 17.77 -10.51
N GLU A 105 22.79 17.63 -10.57
CA GLU A 105 23.52 17.32 -11.82
C GLU A 105 23.36 15.84 -12.23
N ASP A 106 23.35 14.91 -11.26
CA ASP A 106 23.21 13.47 -11.53
C ASP A 106 21.81 13.14 -12.02
N THR A 107 21.70 12.57 -13.21
CA THR A 107 20.42 12.29 -13.88
C THR A 107 19.58 11.26 -13.14
N LYS A 108 20.22 10.22 -12.54
CA LYS A 108 19.48 9.19 -11.77
C LYS A 108 18.94 9.77 -10.47
N MET A 109 19.77 10.55 -9.77
CA MET A 109 19.37 11.24 -8.54
C MET A 109 18.25 12.26 -8.81
N ARG A 110 18.34 13.04 -9.90
CA ARG A 110 17.29 13.99 -10.31
C ARG A 110 15.96 13.27 -10.56
N ARG A 111 15.99 12.16 -11.30
CA ARG A 111 14.81 11.31 -11.55
C ARG A 111 14.25 10.75 -10.25
N PHE A 112 15.10 10.29 -9.36
CA PHE A 112 14.69 9.77 -8.06
C PHE A 112 14.05 10.86 -7.19
N ALA A 113 14.57 12.10 -7.24
CA ALA A 113 13.96 13.26 -6.58
C ALA A 113 12.56 13.58 -7.14
N MET A 114 12.36 13.43 -8.46
CA MET A 114 11.04 13.57 -9.08
C MET A 114 10.05 12.52 -8.56
N TYR A 115 10.44 11.25 -8.46
CA TYR A 115 9.58 10.17 -7.99
C TYR A 115 9.20 10.29 -6.51
N ASN A 116 10.08 10.91 -5.72
CA ASN A 116 9.90 11.10 -4.29
C ASN A 116 9.36 12.50 -3.91
N TYR A 117 9.16 13.40 -4.86
CA TYR A 117 8.75 14.81 -4.64
C TYR A 117 9.62 15.51 -3.61
N GLY A 118 10.93 15.34 -3.71
CA GLY A 118 11.89 15.94 -2.80
C GLY A 118 13.17 15.11 -2.65
N PRO A 119 14.10 15.54 -1.78
CA PRO A 119 15.39 14.88 -1.58
C PRO A 119 15.34 13.71 -0.56
N TRP A 120 14.15 13.17 -0.29
CA TRP A 120 13.93 12.10 0.70
C TRP A 120 13.34 10.85 0.07
N ASP A 121 13.91 9.68 0.43
CA ASP A 121 13.44 8.39 -0.03
C ASP A 121 12.19 7.95 0.73
N ARG A 122 11.03 8.04 0.07
CA ARG A 122 9.71 7.70 0.63
C ARG A 122 9.58 6.22 1.00
N LEU A 123 10.37 5.36 0.36
CA LEU A 123 10.36 3.93 0.65
C LEU A 123 11.40 3.52 1.71
N ALA A 124 12.22 4.46 2.19
CA ALA A 124 13.21 4.26 3.24
C ALA A 124 13.01 5.23 4.42
N ALA A 125 11.78 5.33 4.91
CA ALA A 125 11.41 6.17 6.06
C ALA A 125 11.84 7.65 5.91
N ASP A 126 11.65 8.22 4.73
CA ASP A 126 12.00 9.60 4.38
C ASP A 126 13.47 9.97 4.64
N GLN A 127 14.39 8.99 4.54
CA GLN A 127 15.81 9.29 4.70
C GLN A 127 16.32 10.17 3.55
N PRO A 128 17.08 11.24 3.86
CA PRO A 128 17.65 12.10 2.83
C PRO A 128 18.66 11.31 1.98
N PHE A 129 18.54 11.42 0.67
CA PHE A 129 19.56 10.93 -0.27
C PHE A 129 20.46 12.05 -0.79
N ILE A 130 20.15 13.31 -0.42
CA ILE A 130 21.00 14.49 -0.56
C ILE A 130 21.20 15.04 0.84
N GLU A 131 22.35 14.73 1.44
CA GLU A 131 22.64 14.99 2.86
C GLU A 131 22.49 16.47 3.28
N SER A 132 22.76 17.41 2.37
CA SER A 132 22.67 18.85 2.64
C SER A 132 21.26 19.33 3.04
N TYR A 133 20.21 18.58 2.72
CA TYR A 133 18.83 18.95 3.07
C TYR A 133 18.38 18.46 4.44
N GLY A 134 19.14 17.54 5.08
CA GLY A 134 18.78 17.00 6.39
C GLY A 134 17.48 16.19 6.39
N PRO A 135 16.92 15.89 7.56
CA PRO A 135 15.70 15.10 7.70
C PRO A 135 14.48 15.85 7.14
N ARG A 136 13.52 15.09 6.62
CA ARG A 136 12.24 15.65 6.15
C ARG A 136 11.49 16.32 7.30
N PRO A 137 11.00 17.57 7.12
CA PRO A 137 10.14 18.21 8.12
C PRO A 137 8.86 17.39 8.34
N PRO A 138 8.49 17.03 9.59
CA PRO A 138 7.30 16.22 9.86
C PRO A 138 6.00 16.84 9.34
N GLY A 139 5.88 18.17 9.37
CA GLY A 139 4.73 18.92 8.87
C GLY A 139 4.82 19.29 7.40
N ALA A 140 5.76 18.73 6.64
CA ALA A 140 6.03 19.09 5.26
C ALA A 140 6.09 20.63 5.09
N ARG A 141 5.39 21.24 4.12
CA ARG A 141 5.25 22.68 3.95
C ARG A 141 3.88 23.21 4.39
N PHE A 142 3.13 22.42 5.15
CA PHE A 142 1.84 22.86 5.69
C PHE A 142 1.98 23.84 6.85
N TYR A 143 3.16 23.92 7.46
CA TYR A 143 3.47 24.75 8.61
C TYR A 143 4.79 25.52 8.40
N PRO A 144 4.98 26.67 9.08
CA PRO A 144 6.28 27.34 9.10
C PRO A 144 7.37 26.41 9.65
N GLU A 145 8.55 26.40 9.05
CA GLU A 145 9.66 25.53 9.46
C GLU A 145 10.13 25.82 10.91
N ASP A 146 10.02 27.07 11.34
CA ASP A 146 10.41 27.53 12.68
C ASP A 146 9.30 27.33 13.74
N MET A 147 8.12 26.85 13.34
CA MET A 147 6.99 26.64 14.25
C MET A 147 7.22 25.46 15.19
N SER A 148 7.06 25.67 16.50
CA SER A 148 7.05 24.57 17.47
C SER A 148 5.64 23.97 17.63
N LYS A 149 5.56 22.69 18.04
CA LYS A 149 4.27 22.06 18.40
C LYS A 149 3.55 22.85 19.49
N GLN A 150 4.27 23.30 20.51
CA GLN A 150 3.70 24.07 21.62
C GLN A 150 3.12 25.40 21.15
N GLU A 151 3.78 26.10 20.22
CA GLU A 151 3.25 27.33 19.64
C GLU A 151 1.91 27.08 18.96
N PHE A 152 1.80 26.06 18.12
CA PHE A 152 0.56 25.68 17.46
C PHE A 152 -0.53 25.26 18.46
N GLU A 153 -0.20 24.43 19.45
CA GLU A 153 -1.15 23.93 20.45
C GLU A 153 -1.74 25.07 21.29
N THR A 154 -0.93 26.07 21.64
CA THR A 154 -1.35 27.24 22.44
C THR A 154 -2.01 28.34 21.62
N TRP A 155 -1.84 28.32 20.29
CA TRP A 155 -2.46 29.29 19.39
C TRP A 155 -3.97 29.20 19.42
N GLN A 156 -4.63 30.33 19.70
CA GLN A 156 -6.09 30.43 19.80
C GLN A 156 -6.66 30.87 18.47
N GLN A 157 -6.89 29.91 17.59
CA GLN A 157 -7.46 30.12 16.26
C GLN A 157 -8.54 29.09 16.01
N ASP A 158 -9.76 29.53 15.72
CA ASP A 158 -10.84 28.67 15.28
C ASP A 158 -10.48 28.01 13.94
N GLY A 159 -10.79 26.74 13.80
CA GLY A 159 -10.51 25.97 12.59
C GLY A 159 -9.02 25.60 12.41
N LYS A 160 -8.14 25.84 13.38
CA LYS A 160 -6.71 25.53 13.23
C LYS A 160 -6.41 24.05 12.92
N ASN A 161 -7.33 23.14 13.25
CA ASN A 161 -7.23 21.69 13.03
C ASN A 161 -7.94 21.23 11.75
N GLU A 162 -8.52 22.15 10.94
CA GLU A 162 -9.18 21.78 9.69
C GLU A 162 -8.18 21.27 8.64
N GLN A 163 -8.71 20.56 7.63
CA GLN A 163 -7.86 19.83 6.66
C GLN A 163 -7.33 20.68 5.51
N TYR A 164 -8.00 21.83 5.18
CA TYR A 164 -7.86 22.50 3.89
C TYR A 164 -7.21 23.88 4.00
N SER A 165 -6.18 24.01 4.83
CA SER A 165 -5.43 25.24 4.99
C SER A 165 -3.93 25.02 5.22
N ILE A 166 -3.14 26.05 4.92
CA ILE A 166 -1.71 26.13 5.30
C ILE A 166 -1.60 27.08 6.48
N VAL A 167 -0.76 26.77 7.44
CA VAL A 167 -0.34 27.70 8.49
C VAL A 167 0.86 28.50 7.97
N LYS A 168 0.79 29.82 8.02
CA LYS A 168 1.89 30.72 7.63
C LYS A 168 2.19 31.72 8.75
N ARG A 169 3.31 32.43 8.64
CA ARG A 169 3.57 33.61 9.45
C ARG A 169 3.05 34.85 8.75
N ASP A 170 2.39 35.74 9.49
CA ASP A 170 2.04 37.08 9.05
C ASP A 170 3.25 38.03 9.11
N SER A 171 3.03 39.33 8.78
CA SER A 171 4.09 40.35 8.81
C SER A 171 4.66 40.62 10.21
N ASP A 172 3.93 40.30 11.25
CA ASP A 172 4.32 40.50 12.65
C ASP A 172 4.91 39.22 13.29
N GLY A 173 5.01 38.14 12.51
CA GLY A 173 5.55 36.84 12.89
C GLY A 173 4.53 35.92 13.56
N GLY A 174 3.25 36.34 13.65
CA GLY A 174 2.14 35.53 14.18
C GLY A 174 1.73 34.41 13.24
N LEU A 175 1.06 33.38 13.77
CA LEU A 175 0.49 32.32 12.94
C LEU A 175 -0.85 32.75 12.33
N VAL A 176 -1.04 32.45 11.06
CA VAL A 176 -2.28 32.67 10.34
C VAL A 176 -2.67 31.42 9.53
N LEU A 177 -3.99 31.13 9.45
CA LEU A 177 -4.52 30.13 8.55
C LEU A 177 -4.76 30.73 7.18
N VAL A 178 -4.27 30.08 6.15
CA VAL A 178 -4.53 30.43 4.75
C VAL A 178 -5.23 29.27 4.07
N PRO A 179 -6.54 29.38 3.78
CA PRO A 179 -7.30 28.34 3.08
C PRO A 179 -6.63 27.95 1.76
N TYR A 180 -6.72 26.69 1.35
CA TYR A 180 -6.10 26.21 0.10
C TYR A 180 -6.62 26.96 -1.12
N SER A 181 -7.92 27.31 -1.15
CA SER A 181 -8.53 28.13 -2.19
C SER A 181 -7.86 29.50 -2.37
N LYS A 182 -7.15 30.01 -1.33
CA LYS A 182 -6.38 31.26 -1.38
C LYS A 182 -4.90 31.01 -1.59
N ALA A 183 -4.34 30.01 -0.91
CA ALA A 183 -2.91 29.68 -0.99
C ALA A 183 -2.51 29.27 -2.43
N PHE A 184 -3.38 28.53 -3.11
CA PHE A 184 -3.20 27.97 -4.45
C PHE A 184 -4.21 28.53 -5.47
N SER A 185 -4.67 29.76 -5.27
CA SER A 185 -5.81 30.33 -6.03
C SER A 185 -5.65 30.30 -7.55
N SER A 186 -4.43 30.49 -8.06
CA SER A 186 -4.16 30.45 -9.51
C SER A 186 -4.35 29.04 -10.07
N GLN A 187 -3.74 28.06 -9.43
CA GLN A 187 -3.83 26.65 -9.83
C GLN A 187 -5.26 26.12 -9.67
N ILE A 188 -5.92 26.42 -8.55
CA ILE A 188 -7.30 26.01 -8.27
C ILE A 188 -8.28 26.56 -9.30
N ASN A 189 -8.13 27.82 -9.68
CA ASN A 189 -8.98 28.40 -10.73
C ASN A 189 -8.78 27.70 -12.08
N ALA A 190 -7.54 27.41 -12.45
CA ALA A 190 -7.24 26.69 -13.69
C ALA A 190 -7.78 25.25 -13.67
N ILE A 191 -7.64 24.52 -12.55
CA ILE A 191 -8.27 23.20 -12.38
C ILE A 191 -9.79 23.30 -12.53
N ALA A 192 -10.42 24.28 -11.84
CA ALA A 192 -11.88 24.45 -11.86
C ALA A 192 -12.39 24.76 -13.28
N GLU A 193 -11.69 25.57 -14.07
CA GLU A 193 -12.03 25.85 -15.48
C GLU A 193 -12.00 24.56 -16.32
N LEU A 194 -10.94 23.74 -16.17
CA LEU A 194 -10.82 22.44 -16.87
C LEU A 194 -11.92 21.47 -16.46
N LEU A 195 -12.32 21.42 -15.18
CA LEU A 195 -13.43 20.58 -14.73
C LEU A 195 -14.78 21.04 -15.30
N ILE A 196 -15.01 22.34 -15.42
CA ILE A 196 -16.23 22.90 -16.07
C ILE A 196 -16.23 22.56 -17.56
N GLU A 197 -15.11 22.69 -18.26
CA GLU A 197 -15.01 22.29 -19.67
C GLU A 197 -15.23 20.77 -19.83
N ALA A 198 -14.62 19.96 -18.98
CA ALA A 198 -14.83 18.51 -18.94
C ALA A 198 -16.29 18.13 -18.69
N SER A 199 -16.99 18.87 -17.82
CA SER A 199 -18.41 18.64 -17.52
C SER A 199 -19.31 18.80 -18.73
N ALA A 200 -18.95 19.67 -19.68
CA ALA A 200 -19.70 19.87 -20.91
C ALA A 200 -19.52 18.74 -21.94
N LEU A 201 -18.49 17.89 -21.76
CA LEU A 201 -18.19 16.73 -22.60
C LEU A 201 -18.69 15.41 -21.98
N ALA A 202 -19.16 15.43 -20.74
CA ALA A 202 -19.64 14.24 -20.06
C ALA A 202 -20.95 13.75 -20.67
N ASP A 203 -20.99 12.47 -21.09
CA ASP A 203 -22.19 11.81 -21.59
C ASP A 203 -23.13 11.40 -20.43
N ASP A 204 -22.62 11.36 -19.20
CA ASP A 204 -23.32 11.04 -17.97
C ASP A 204 -23.65 12.34 -17.19
N GLU A 205 -24.95 12.57 -16.93
CA GLU A 205 -25.41 13.79 -16.28
C GLU A 205 -24.98 13.88 -14.81
N GLU A 206 -24.87 12.73 -14.09
CA GLU A 206 -24.44 12.69 -12.70
C GLU A 206 -22.94 13.03 -12.60
N PHE A 207 -22.13 12.49 -13.52
CA PHE A 207 -20.72 12.83 -13.61
C PHE A 207 -20.51 14.31 -13.99
N ALA A 208 -21.30 14.85 -14.93
CA ALA A 208 -21.27 16.26 -15.27
C ALA A 208 -21.61 17.15 -14.05
N ALA A 209 -22.60 16.76 -13.25
CA ALA A 209 -22.98 17.47 -12.03
C ALA A 209 -21.87 17.41 -10.97
N TYR A 210 -21.28 16.24 -10.75
CA TYR A 210 -20.14 16.06 -9.85
C TYR A 210 -18.98 16.98 -10.24
N LEU A 211 -18.56 17.01 -11.51
CA LEU A 211 -17.44 17.85 -11.97
C LEU A 211 -17.66 19.34 -11.67
N LYS A 212 -18.90 19.83 -11.85
CA LYS A 212 -19.27 21.21 -11.52
C LYS A 212 -19.20 21.47 -10.02
N LEU A 213 -19.73 20.57 -9.21
CA LEU A 213 -19.68 20.68 -7.74
C LEU A 213 -18.24 20.61 -7.23
N ARG A 214 -17.41 19.74 -7.80
CA ARG A 214 -16.00 19.63 -7.44
C ARG A 214 -15.20 20.88 -7.82
N ALA A 215 -15.50 21.49 -8.97
CA ALA A 215 -14.90 22.77 -9.36
C ALA A 215 -15.25 23.90 -8.38
N GLU A 216 -16.47 23.93 -7.86
CA GLU A 216 -16.89 24.91 -6.84
C GLU A 216 -16.27 24.58 -5.47
N ALA A 217 -16.22 23.29 -5.10
CA ALA A 217 -15.60 22.81 -3.86
C ALA A 217 -14.12 23.25 -3.74
N LEU A 218 -13.35 23.09 -4.81
CA LEU A 218 -11.95 23.54 -4.86
C LEU A 218 -11.79 25.04 -4.61
N LYS A 219 -12.73 25.87 -5.09
CA LYS A 219 -12.70 27.33 -4.94
C LYS A 219 -13.17 27.82 -3.58
N THR A 220 -13.89 26.99 -2.84
CA THR A 220 -14.53 27.35 -1.56
C THR A 220 -14.01 26.57 -0.37
N ASP A 221 -13.16 25.55 -0.58
CA ASP A 221 -12.70 24.57 0.42
C ASP A 221 -13.86 23.81 1.10
N ASN A 222 -15.03 23.72 0.46
CA ASN A 222 -16.21 23.00 0.96
C ASN A 222 -16.54 21.81 0.04
N TYR A 223 -16.10 20.62 0.43
CA TYR A 223 -16.13 19.42 -0.41
C TYR A 223 -17.38 18.56 -0.24
N GLN A 224 -18.13 18.69 0.86
CA GLN A 224 -19.22 17.77 1.23
C GLN A 224 -20.27 17.58 0.13
N ALA A 225 -20.72 18.68 -0.52
CA ALA A 225 -21.73 18.59 -1.58
C ALA A 225 -21.23 17.80 -2.80
N SER A 226 -19.94 17.95 -3.16
CA SER A 226 -19.32 17.18 -4.24
C SER A 226 -19.09 15.73 -3.86
N ASP A 227 -18.75 15.44 -2.59
CA ASP A 227 -18.57 14.08 -2.09
C ASP A 227 -19.88 13.31 -2.05
N MET A 228 -20.98 13.98 -1.64
CA MET A 228 -22.32 13.40 -1.72
C MET A 228 -22.70 13.06 -3.16
N ALA A 229 -22.47 13.97 -4.13
CA ALA A 229 -22.74 13.73 -5.54
C ALA A 229 -21.86 12.59 -6.09
N TRP A 230 -20.59 12.53 -5.67
CA TRP A 230 -19.68 11.45 -6.06
C TRP A 230 -20.19 10.07 -5.60
N MET A 231 -20.70 9.98 -4.38
CA MET A 231 -21.28 8.75 -3.84
C MET A 231 -22.58 8.33 -4.54
N ASP A 232 -23.32 9.26 -5.15
CA ASP A 232 -24.55 8.95 -5.89
C ASP A 232 -24.29 8.36 -7.29
N MET A 233 -23.17 8.68 -7.92
CA MET A 233 -22.78 8.12 -9.23
C MET A 233 -22.54 6.61 -9.13
N LYS A 234 -23.15 5.81 -10.02
CA LYS A 234 -23.00 4.34 -10.00
C LYS A 234 -22.56 3.76 -11.33
N ASN A 235 -22.94 4.38 -12.45
CA ASN A 235 -22.80 3.79 -13.78
C ASN A 235 -21.79 4.51 -14.66
N ASN A 236 -21.13 5.53 -14.16
CA ASN A 236 -20.12 6.31 -14.88
C ASN A 236 -18.93 5.43 -15.30
N PRO A 237 -18.54 5.43 -16.59
CA PRO A 237 -17.38 4.66 -17.09
C PRO A 237 -16.03 5.30 -16.73
N ILE A 238 -16.05 6.60 -16.42
CA ILE A 238 -14.90 7.39 -16.01
C ILE A 238 -15.11 7.85 -14.58
N GLU A 239 -14.10 7.69 -13.73
CA GLU A 239 -14.12 8.16 -12.35
C GLU A 239 -13.02 9.19 -12.16
N LEU A 240 -13.30 10.20 -11.35
CA LEU A 240 -12.33 11.23 -10.97
C LEU A 240 -12.32 11.40 -9.45
N VAL A 241 -11.12 11.30 -8.88
CA VAL A 241 -10.82 11.83 -7.55
C VAL A 241 -9.83 12.97 -7.74
N ILE A 242 -10.14 14.17 -7.25
CA ILE A 242 -9.26 15.35 -7.37
C ILE A 242 -9.48 16.30 -6.21
N GLY A 243 -8.40 16.74 -5.58
CA GLY A 243 -8.41 17.69 -4.48
C GLY A 243 -7.50 17.27 -3.33
N PRO A 244 -7.62 17.91 -2.16
CA PRO A 244 -6.94 17.52 -0.94
C PRO A 244 -7.67 16.32 -0.30
N ILE A 245 -7.03 15.16 -0.25
CA ILE A 245 -7.67 13.89 0.09
C ILE A 245 -7.09 13.29 1.37
N GLU A 246 -5.78 12.92 1.37
CA GLU A 246 -5.17 12.16 2.46
C GLU A 246 -4.26 13.03 3.33
N THR A 247 -4.17 12.70 4.62
CA THR A 247 -3.40 13.50 5.60
C THR A 247 -2.03 12.92 5.95
N TYR A 248 -1.59 11.86 5.26
CA TYR A 248 -0.32 11.15 5.58
C TYR A 248 0.93 12.02 5.41
N GLN A 249 0.88 13.05 4.58
CA GLN A 249 2.00 13.97 4.40
C GLN A 249 2.23 14.89 5.61
N ASP A 250 1.19 15.14 6.42
CA ASP A 250 1.28 15.85 7.70
C ASP A 250 1.60 14.87 8.84
N ALA A 251 2.85 14.43 8.95
CA ALA A 251 3.30 13.60 10.07
C ALA A 251 3.47 14.38 11.38
N LEU A 252 3.25 15.71 11.39
CA LEU A 252 3.34 16.54 12.58
C LEU A 252 2.10 16.43 13.47
N PHE A 253 0.90 16.57 12.86
CA PHE A 253 -0.39 16.54 13.54
C PHE A 253 -1.42 15.62 12.87
N GLY A 254 -1.26 15.29 11.61
CA GLY A 254 -2.25 14.54 10.83
C GLY A 254 -3.49 15.35 10.46
N TYR A 255 -3.40 16.67 10.41
CA TYR A 255 -4.56 17.53 10.14
C TYR A 255 -4.69 17.92 8.66
N ARG A 256 -3.58 18.11 7.94
CA ARG A 256 -3.56 18.73 6.61
C ARG A 256 -3.65 17.70 5.51
N ALA A 257 -4.63 17.86 4.64
CA ALA A 257 -4.79 17.00 3.47
C ALA A 257 -3.91 17.46 2.31
N ALA A 258 -3.24 16.49 1.68
CA ALA A 258 -2.43 16.70 0.50
C ALA A 258 -3.28 16.59 -0.78
N PHE A 259 -2.90 17.35 -1.82
CA PHE A 259 -3.55 17.27 -3.12
C PHE A 259 -3.13 16.03 -3.88
N GLU A 260 -4.12 15.37 -4.47
CA GLU A 260 -3.93 14.25 -5.41
C GLU A 260 -5.02 14.21 -6.47
N THR A 261 -4.73 13.49 -7.54
CA THR A 261 -5.67 13.23 -8.63
C THR A 261 -5.56 11.80 -9.10
N PHE A 262 -6.70 11.12 -9.21
CA PHE A 262 -6.85 9.86 -9.92
C PHE A 262 -7.85 10.04 -11.07
N VAL A 263 -7.42 9.76 -12.29
CA VAL A 263 -8.32 9.59 -13.44
C VAL A 263 -8.42 8.11 -13.71
N LEU A 264 -9.61 7.54 -13.56
CA LEU A 264 -9.83 6.10 -13.54
C LEU A 264 -10.85 5.71 -14.62
N ILE A 265 -10.64 4.54 -15.23
CA ILE A 265 -11.57 3.94 -16.19
C ILE A 265 -12.13 2.67 -15.56
N LYS A 266 -13.46 2.59 -15.45
CA LYS A 266 -14.14 1.48 -14.77
C LYS A 266 -13.96 0.18 -15.56
N ASP A 267 -13.47 -0.88 -14.89
CA ASP A 267 -13.52 -2.23 -15.42
C ASP A 267 -14.91 -2.81 -15.16
N GLN A 268 -15.77 -2.71 -16.18
CA GLN A 268 -17.17 -3.12 -16.07
C GLN A 268 -17.30 -4.62 -15.77
N ALA A 269 -16.48 -5.45 -16.41
CA ALA A 269 -16.55 -6.91 -16.25
C ALA A 269 -16.22 -7.34 -14.80
N TRP A 270 -15.16 -6.81 -14.23
CA TRP A 270 -14.82 -7.08 -12.83
C TRP A 270 -15.81 -6.48 -11.85
N SER A 271 -16.29 -5.27 -12.10
CA SER A 271 -17.29 -4.61 -11.23
C SER A 271 -18.61 -5.38 -11.19
N GLU A 272 -19.08 -5.90 -12.34
CA GLU A 272 -20.26 -6.78 -12.40
C GLU A 272 -20.04 -8.12 -11.68
N ARG A 273 -18.84 -8.73 -11.80
CA ARG A 273 -18.50 -9.95 -11.04
C ARG A 273 -18.59 -9.72 -9.53
N LEU A 274 -18.04 -8.60 -9.04
CA LEU A 274 -18.08 -8.25 -7.62
C LEU A 274 -19.52 -8.01 -7.13
N ALA A 275 -20.32 -7.26 -7.88
CA ALA A 275 -21.73 -7.05 -7.57
C ALA A 275 -22.53 -8.37 -7.53
N ARG A 276 -22.17 -9.33 -8.41
CA ARG A 276 -22.75 -10.68 -8.38
C ARG A 276 -22.39 -11.43 -7.09
N PHE A 277 -21.12 -11.40 -6.68
CA PHE A 277 -20.64 -12.10 -5.49
C PHE A 277 -21.16 -11.51 -4.18
N ALA A 278 -21.44 -10.21 -4.13
CA ALA A 278 -22.03 -9.56 -2.96
C ALA A 278 -23.36 -10.20 -2.54
N LYS A 279 -24.11 -10.79 -3.47
CA LYS A 279 -25.38 -11.49 -3.17
C LYS A 279 -25.19 -12.74 -2.29
N TYR A 280 -23.99 -13.32 -2.30
CA TYR A 280 -23.67 -14.53 -1.53
C TYR A 280 -23.19 -14.23 -0.11
N MET A 281 -22.95 -12.95 0.23
CA MET A 281 -22.43 -12.57 1.54
C MET A 281 -23.23 -13.17 2.73
N PRO A 282 -24.58 -13.17 2.75
CA PRO A 282 -25.33 -13.77 3.85
C PRO A 282 -25.15 -15.29 3.95
N GLU A 283 -25.00 -15.98 2.82
CA GLU A 283 -24.74 -17.43 2.78
C GLU A 283 -23.32 -17.73 3.25
N LEU A 284 -22.34 -16.99 2.75
CA LEU A 284 -20.93 -17.11 3.13
C LEU A 284 -20.74 -16.85 4.61
N GLN A 285 -21.39 -15.85 5.19
CA GLN A 285 -21.37 -15.58 6.63
C GLN A 285 -21.89 -16.77 7.44
N LYS A 286 -23.03 -17.33 7.06
CA LYS A 286 -23.60 -18.52 7.73
C LYS A 286 -22.71 -19.75 7.61
N GLY A 287 -22.02 -19.88 6.48
CA GLY A 287 -21.13 -21.00 6.16
C GLY A 287 -19.74 -20.90 6.79
N LEU A 288 -19.38 -19.81 7.49
CA LEU A 288 -18.06 -19.65 8.09
C LEU A 288 -17.69 -20.85 8.96
N PRO A 289 -16.42 -21.31 8.92
CA PRO A 289 -15.95 -22.53 9.60
C PRO A 289 -15.77 -22.32 11.10
N VAL A 290 -16.80 -21.86 11.79
CA VAL A 290 -16.81 -21.55 13.23
C VAL A 290 -18.19 -21.82 13.81
N ASP A 291 -18.29 -21.93 15.13
CA ASP A 291 -19.57 -22.12 15.82
C ASP A 291 -20.55 -20.95 15.57
N ASP A 292 -21.85 -21.24 15.61
CA ASP A 292 -22.91 -20.30 15.24
C ASP A 292 -22.86 -18.98 16.03
N ALA A 293 -22.38 -18.99 17.27
CA ALA A 293 -22.24 -17.79 18.09
C ALA A 293 -21.31 -16.74 17.46
N TYR A 294 -20.25 -17.15 16.75
CA TYR A 294 -19.25 -16.27 16.16
C TYR A 294 -19.61 -15.77 14.74
N LYS A 295 -20.71 -16.20 14.18
CA LYS A 295 -21.19 -15.84 12.82
C LYS A 295 -22.64 -15.35 12.79
N ALA A 296 -23.18 -15.01 13.97
CA ALA A 296 -24.57 -14.56 14.11
C ALA A 296 -24.81 -13.15 13.56
N GLU A 297 -23.78 -12.31 13.48
CA GLU A 297 -23.88 -10.97 12.91
C GLU A 297 -24.07 -11.03 11.40
N MET A 298 -24.89 -10.12 10.87
CA MET A 298 -25.06 -10.02 9.42
C MET A 298 -23.93 -9.18 8.82
N PRO A 299 -23.39 -9.58 7.65
CA PRO A 299 -22.38 -8.77 6.96
C PRO A 299 -22.97 -7.42 6.56
N GLY A 300 -22.14 -6.36 6.63
CA GLY A 300 -22.52 -5.05 6.11
C GLY A 300 -22.74 -5.11 4.59
N SER A 301 -23.76 -4.39 4.12
CA SER A 301 -24.16 -4.38 2.70
C SER A 301 -23.59 -3.18 1.92
N ASP A 302 -22.88 -2.26 2.58
CA ASP A 302 -22.77 -0.87 2.12
C ASP A 302 -21.40 -0.52 1.47
N ALA A 303 -20.55 -1.49 1.18
CA ALA A 303 -19.31 -1.23 0.47
C ALA A 303 -19.52 -1.29 -1.05
N ASP A 304 -19.49 -0.12 -1.71
CA ASP A 304 -19.45 -0.01 -3.17
C ASP A 304 -18.00 -0.32 -3.64
N LEU A 305 -17.75 -1.58 -3.97
CA LEU A 305 -16.43 -2.07 -4.41
C LEU A 305 -16.42 -2.24 -5.93
N ASN A 306 -15.53 -1.52 -6.59
CA ASN A 306 -15.37 -1.57 -8.04
C ASN A 306 -13.89 -1.69 -8.43
N ALA A 307 -13.66 -2.25 -9.63
CA ALA A 307 -12.35 -2.34 -10.26
C ALA A 307 -12.19 -1.26 -11.32
N TYR A 308 -11.01 -0.68 -11.37
CA TYR A 308 -10.67 0.39 -12.33
C TYR A 308 -9.28 0.17 -12.91
N ASP A 309 -9.07 0.68 -14.12
CA ASP A 309 -7.74 0.96 -14.63
C ASP A 309 -7.41 2.44 -14.38
N LEU A 310 -6.22 2.70 -13.90
CA LEU A 310 -5.68 4.05 -13.73
C LEU A 310 -5.25 4.59 -15.10
N ALA A 311 -5.81 5.72 -15.51
CA ALA A 311 -5.39 6.45 -16.70
C ALA A 311 -4.34 7.52 -16.37
N TYR A 312 -4.43 8.13 -15.17
CA TYR A 312 -3.50 9.15 -14.72
C TYR A 312 -3.53 9.28 -13.18
N CYS A 313 -2.36 9.55 -12.59
CA CYS A 313 -2.20 9.77 -11.14
C CYS A 313 -1.21 10.91 -10.91
N ALA A 314 -1.57 11.87 -10.07
CA ALA A 314 -0.74 13.03 -9.75
C ALA A 314 -0.83 13.42 -8.28
N GLY A 315 0.20 14.06 -7.75
CA GLY A 315 0.28 14.46 -6.36
C GLY A 315 0.58 13.28 -5.44
N ASP A 316 -0.09 13.22 -4.28
CA ASP A 316 0.22 12.25 -3.23
C ASP A 316 0.19 10.79 -3.72
N CYS A 317 -0.79 10.42 -4.51
CA CYS A 317 -0.91 9.07 -5.10
C CYS A 317 0.27 8.66 -5.98
N ASN A 318 1.02 9.63 -6.51
CA ASN A 318 2.19 9.38 -7.35
C ASN A 318 3.51 9.47 -6.57
N SER A 319 3.47 9.76 -5.28
CA SER A 319 4.64 9.92 -4.41
C SER A 319 5.10 8.57 -3.83
N GLY A 320 6.35 8.20 -4.05
CA GLY A 320 6.93 6.97 -3.48
C GLY A 320 6.19 5.70 -3.91
N SER A 321 5.56 5.00 -2.98
CA SER A 321 4.81 3.77 -3.27
C SER A 321 3.54 4.06 -4.06
N LYS A 322 3.33 3.31 -5.14
CA LYS A 322 2.14 3.51 -5.98
C LYS A 322 0.91 2.86 -5.36
N THR A 323 -0.15 3.66 -5.24
CA THR A 323 -1.45 3.26 -4.71
C THR A 323 -2.08 2.17 -5.57
N ILE A 324 -2.65 1.15 -4.93
CA ILE A 324 -3.36 0.04 -5.58
C ILE A 324 -4.85 0.00 -5.22
N ALA A 325 -5.25 0.71 -4.17
CA ALA A 325 -6.63 0.79 -3.70
C ALA A 325 -6.89 2.13 -3.02
N ILE A 326 -8.14 2.59 -3.09
CA ILE A 326 -8.62 3.83 -2.48
C ILE A 326 -9.93 3.53 -1.77
N ASN A 327 -10.15 4.07 -0.58
CA ASN A 327 -11.41 3.97 0.15
C ASN A 327 -11.86 5.38 0.58
N LEU A 328 -12.87 5.91 -0.07
CA LEU A 328 -13.34 7.29 0.07
C LEU A 328 -14.88 7.36 0.21
N PRO A 329 -15.45 8.50 0.62
CA PRO A 329 -14.80 9.74 1.06
C PRO A 329 -14.22 9.63 2.47
N ASN A 330 -13.38 10.60 2.87
CA ASN A 330 -12.86 10.73 4.24
C ASN A 330 -13.78 11.54 5.18
N ASP A 331 -14.83 12.16 4.65
CA ASP A 331 -15.82 12.91 5.42
C ASP A 331 -16.77 11.97 6.18
N GLU A 332 -16.76 12.03 7.52
CA GLU A 332 -17.56 11.14 8.38
C GLU A 332 -19.08 11.34 8.18
N GLU A 333 -19.56 12.56 7.89
CA GLU A 333 -20.98 12.81 7.66
C GLU A 333 -21.44 12.20 6.33
N VAL A 334 -20.60 12.28 5.29
CA VAL A 334 -20.86 11.61 4.01
C VAL A 334 -20.83 10.09 4.19
N GLN A 335 -19.86 9.54 4.93
CA GLN A 335 -19.81 8.11 5.24
C GLN A 335 -21.07 7.62 5.97
N LEU A 336 -21.55 8.37 6.97
CA LEU A 336 -22.77 8.02 7.70
C LEU A 336 -24.01 8.08 6.80
N ALA A 337 -24.05 9.00 5.85
CA ALA A 337 -25.20 9.20 4.96
C ALA A 337 -25.22 8.25 3.76
N LYS A 338 -24.06 7.91 3.20
CA LYS A 338 -23.91 7.23 1.89
C LYS A 338 -23.01 5.99 1.92
N GLY A 339 -22.33 5.68 3.04
CA GLY A 339 -21.32 4.65 3.11
C GLY A 339 -19.98 5.07 2.51
N THR A 340 -19.19 4.11 2.07
CA THR A 340 -17.89 4.31 1.44
C THR A 340 -17.82 3.63 0.07
N ARG A 341 -16.92 4.12 -0.79
CA ARG A 341 -16.61 3.53 -2.08
C ARG A 341 -15.15 3.08 -2.09
N ARG A 342 -14.94 1.82 -2.44
CA ARG A 342 -13.63 1.20 -2.59
C ARG A 342 -13.31 1.02 -4.06
N LEU A 343 -12.19 1.58 -4.49
CA LEU A 343 -11.72 1.53 -5.86
C LEU A 343 -10.41 0.73 -5.89
N GLN A 344 -10.40 -0.39 -6.61
CA GLN A 344 -9.22 -1.21 -6.80
C GLN A 344 -8.58 -0.92 -8.16
N ILE A 345 -7.28 -0.62 -8.16
CA ILE A 345 -6.56 -0.17 -9.36
C ILE A 345 -5.88 -1.36 -10.03
N LYS A 346 -6.59 -1.97 -11.00
CA LYS A 346 -6.22 -3.25 -11.60
C LYS A 346 -4.91 -3.20 -12.39
N ASN A 347 -4.72 -2.21 -13.26
CA ASN A 347 -3.49 -2.13 -14.07
C ASN A 347 -2.24 -1.78 -13.25
N SER A 348 -2.37 -1.01 -12.14
CA SER A 348 -1.29 -0.82 -11.16
C SER A 348 -0.91 -2.14 -10.49
N MET A 349 -1.92 -2.92 -10.07
CA MET A 349 -1.71 -4.25 -9.51
C MET A 349 -1.08 -5.22 -10.51
N LEU A 350 -1.49 -5.17 -11.80
CA LEU A 350 -0.89 -5.97 -12.86
C LEU A 350 0.60 -5.64 -13.05
N ALA A 351 0.94 -4.36 -13.03
CA ALA A 351 2.32 -3.93 -13.12
C ALA A 351 3.16 -4.45 -11.94
N LYS A 352 2.67 -4.33 -10.71
CA LYS A 352 3.34 -4.90 -9.51
C LYS A 352 3.41 -6.43 -9.54
N PHE A 353 2.37 -7.08 -10.05
CA PHE A 353 2.37 -8.53 -10.26
C PHE A 353 3.51 -8.95 -11.20
N ASN A 354 3.61 -8.31 -12.36
CA ASN A 354 4.62 -8.65 -13.37
C ASN A 354 6.04 -8.31 -12.92
N GLN A 355 6.26 -7.12 -12.34
CA GLN A 355 7.58 -6.61 -12.02
C GLN A 355 8.14 -7.12 -10.68
N ILE A 356 7.27 -7.51 -9.76
CA ILE A 356 7.68 -7.84 -8.39
C ILE A 356 7.28 -9.27 -8.02
N LEU A 357 5.98 -9.62 -8.10
CA LEU A 357 5.51 -10.92 -7.60
C LEU A 357 5.99 -12.08 -8.46
N THR A 358 5.93 -11.96 -9.78
CA THR A 358 6.38 -13.01 -10.70
C THR A 358 7.88 -13.36 -10.53
N PRO A 359 8.82 -12.39 -10.45
CA PRO A 359 10.21 -12.69 -10.14
C PRO A 359 10.40 -13.38 -8.77
N ILE A 360 9.69 -12.93 -7.72
CA ILE A 360 9.70 -13.58 -6.40
C ILE A 360 9.24 -15.03 -6.51
N ALA A 361 8.12 -15.26 -7.19
CA ALA A 361 7.58 -16.60 -7.38
C ALA A 361 8.53 -17.51 -8.18
N SER A 362 9.23 -16.97 -9.18
CA SER A 362 10.23 -17.71 -9.96
C SER A 362 11.42 -18.17 -9.11
N GLU A 363 11.75 -17.47 -8.04
CA GLU A 363 12.83 -17.82 -7.13
C GLU A 363 12.36 -18.77 -6.01
N LEU A 364 11.18 -18.51 -5.42
CA LEU A 364 10.75 -19.16 -4.18
C LEU A 364 9.68 -20.24 -4.36
N ILE A 365 8.96 -20.31 -5.48
CA ILE A 365 7.93 -21.32 -5.73
C ILE A 365 8.50 -22.50 -6.53
N ALA A 366 8.11 -23.72 -6.17
CA ALA A 366 8.47 -24.95 -6.85
C ALA A 366 8.13 -24.88 -8.36
N GLU A 367 9.08 -25.28 -9.22
CA GLU A 367 9.04 -25.06 -10.67
C GLU A 367 7.72 -25.55 -11.32
N ASP A 368 7.26 -26.74 -10.94
CA ASP A 368 6.02 -27.34 -11.46
C ASP A 368 4.73 -26.69 -10.96
N GLN A 369 4.81 -25.77 -9.96
CA GLN A 369 3.67 -24.99 -9.51
C GLN A 369 3.69 -23.54 -9.99
N ARG A 370 4.75 -23.05 -10.64
CA ARG A 370 4.85 -21.67 -11.13
C ARG A 370 3.79 -21.30 -12.16
N GLN A 371 3.26 -22.29 -12.90
CA GLN A 371 2.15 -22.09 -13.84
C GLN A 371 0.86 -21.61 -13.15
N HIS A 372 0.72 -21.82 -11.83
CA HIS A 372 -0.39 -21.38 -11.01
C HIS A 372 -0.22 -19.97 -10.46
N ILE A 373 0.88 -19.27 -10.80
CA ILE A 373 1.04 -17.85 -10.51
C ILE A 373 0.33 -17.06 -11.59
N THR A 374 -0.89 -16.62 -11.31
CA THR A 374 -1.74 -15.93 -12.28
C THR A 374 -2.21 -14.57 -11.77
N PHE A 375 -2.36 -13.61 -12.69
CA PHE A 375 -2.86 -12.29 -12.30
C PHE A 375 -4.31 -12.34 -11.83
N ASP A 376 -5.16 -13.16 -12.46
CA ASP A 376 -6.55 -13.29 -12.05
C ASP A 376 -6.68 -13.80 -10.61
N ALA A 377 -5.82 -14.74 -10.19
CA ALA A 377 -5.76 -15.19 -8.81
C ALA A 377 -5.24 -14.10 -7.87
N PHE A 378 -4.20 -13.36 -8.27
CA PHE A 378 -3.65 -12.26 -7.47
C PHE A 378 -4.66 -11.14 -7.25
N PHE A 379 -5.30 -10.68 -8.34
CA PHE A 379 -6.33 -9.66 -8.27
C PHE A 379 -7.58 -10.17 -7.54
N GLY A 380 -8.03 -11.39 -7.85
CA GLY A 380 -9.17 -12.03 -7.20
C GLY A 380 -8.98 -12.18 -5.69
N ASN A 381 -7.84 -12.68 -5.24
CA ASN A 381 -7.53 -12.79 -3.80
C ASN A 381 -7.61 -11.44 -3.10
N THR A 382 -7.10 -10.35 -3.72
CA THR A 382 -7.19 -9.00 -3.16
C THR A 382 -8.65 -8.51 -3.12
N MET A 383 -9.42 -8.72 -4.20
CA MET A 383 -10.82 -8.31 -4.22
C MET A 383 -11.66 -9.04 -3.18
N PHE A 384 -11.45 -10.34 -3.00
CA PHE A 384 -12.14 -11.11 -1.98
C PHE A 384 -11.69 -10.78 -0.57
N HIS A 385 -10.44 -10.36 -0.36
CA HIS A 385 -9.96 -9.81 0.90
C HIS A 385 -10.79 -8.57 1.29
N GLU A 386 -10.97 -7.62 0.37
CA GLU A 386 -11.77 -6.41 0.62
C GLU A 386 -13.24 -6.72 0.96
N VAL A 387 -13.81 -7.68 0.26
CA VAL A 387 -15.18 -8.15 0.55
C VAL A 387 -15.25 -8.84 1.91
N ALA A 388 -14.24 -9.65 2.25
CA ALA A 388 -14.17 -10.42 3.48
C ALA A 388 -14.02 -9.58 4.76
N HIS A 389 -13.60 -8.31 4.65
CA HIS A 389 -13.72 -7.36 5.76
C HIS A 389 -15.17 -7.23 6.27
N GLY A 390 -16.15 -7.45 5.41
CA GLY A 390 -17.57 -7.49 5.79
C GLY A 390 -17.97 -8.71 6.62
N LEU A 391 -17.23 -9.81 6.55
CA LEU A 391 -17.54 -11.08 7.20
C LEU A 391 -17.00 -11.16 8.63
N GLY A 392 -17.50 -12.16 9.36
CA GLY A 392 -17.09 -12.48 10.71
C GLY A 392 -17.80 -11.65 11.78
N ILE A 393 -17.26 -11.70 13.01
CA ILE A 393 -17.80 -11.03 14.18
C ILE A 393 -17.17 -9.64 14.36
N LYS A 394 -17.97 -8.65 14.74
CA LYS A 394 -17.54 -7.25 14.98
C LYS A 394 -17.62 -6.86 16.44
N THR A 395 -18.47 -7.53 17.21
CA THR A 395 -18.73 -7.29 18.63
C THR A 395 -18.31 -8.52 19.43
N THR A 396 -17.68 -8.36 20.58
CA THR A 396 -17.33 -9.48 21.46
C THR A 396 -18.57 -10.20 22.00
N LEU A 397 -18.51 -11.52 22.18
CA LEU A 397 -19.66 -12.35 22.59
C LEU A 397 -20.22 -11.96 23.97
N ASP A 398 -19.38 -11.42 24.86
CA ASP A 398 -19.79 -10.91 26.18
C ASP A 398 -20.50 -9.54 26.08
N GLY A 399 -20.54 -8.92 24.91
CA GLY A 399 -21.15 -7.61 24.69
C GLY A 399 -20.37 -6.44 25.30
N ALA A 400 -19.13 -6.65 25.73
CA ALA A 400 -18.33 -5.60 26.39
C ALA A 400 -17.88 -4.48 25.44
N GLY A 401 -17.89 -4.73 24.12
CA GLY A 401 -17.50 -3.73 23.11
C GLY A 401 -17.22 -4.33 21.74
N THR A 402 -16.56 -3.54 20.90
CA THR A 402 -16.13 -4.00 19.59
C THR A 402 -14.88 -4.89 19.69
N VAL A 403 -14.71 -5.82 18.74
CA VAL A 403 -13.48 -6.61 18.57
C VAL A 403 -12.25 -5.69 18.55
N ARG A 404 -12.31 -4.56 17.82
CA ARG A 404 -11.21 -3.59 17.74
C ARG A 404 -10.81 -3.03 19.12
N GLN A 405 -11.79 -2.69 19.97
CA GLN A 405 -11.52 -2.19 21.33
C GLN A 405 -10.89 -3.27 22.21
N ALA A 406 -11.36 -4.52 22.09
CA ALA A 406 -10.83 -5.64 22.85
C ALA A 406 -9.39 -6.02 22.45
N MET A 407 -9.09 -6.02 21.14
CA MET A 407 -7.79 -6.45 20.60
C MET A 407 -6.69 -5.38 20.65
N LYS A 408 -7.04 -4.10 20.85
CA LYS A 408 -6.10 -2.96 20.96
C LYS A 408 -5.12 -2.92 19.77
N GLU A 409 -3.80 -2.90 20.04
CA GLU A 409 -2.72 -2.84 19.04
C GLU A 409 -2.66 -4.06 18.10
N HIS A 410 -3.26 -5.18 18.47
CA HIS A 410 -3.32 -6.39 17.64
C HIS A 410 -4.51 -6.38 16.67
N ALA A 411 -5.48 -5.47 16.86
CA ALA A 411 -6.73 -5.46 16.10
C ALA A 411 -6.52 -5.42 14.59
N SER A 412 -5.65 -4.52 14.11
CA SER A 412 -5.39 -4.38 12.66
C SER A 412 -4.75 -5.62 12.06
N ALA A 413 -3.75 -6.22 12.73
CA ALA A 413 -3.09 -7.42 12.21
C ALA A 413 -4.04 -8.63 12.15
N LEU A 414 -4.93 -8.80 13.15
CA LEU A 414 -5.93 -9.86 13.15
C LEU A 414 -7.01 -9.62 12.08
N GLU A 415 -7.45 -8.38 11.92
CA GLU A 415 -8.46 -8.03 10.90
C GLU A 415 -7.94 -8.29 9.49
N GLU A 416 -6.70 -7.87 9.17
CA GLU A 416 -6.05 -8.16 7.88
C GLU A 416 -5.87 -9.68 7.69
N GLY A 417 -5.47 -10.38 8.75
CA GLY A 417 -5.35 -11.85 8.73
C GLY A 417 -6.68 -12.54 8.45
N LYS A 418 -7.75 -12.09 9.13
CA LYS A 418 -9.11 -12.60 8.92
C LYS A 418 -9.60 -12.33 7.50
N ALA A 419 -9.42 -11.12 6.99
CA ALA A 419 -9.87 -10.74 5.66
C ALA A 419 -9.22 -11.59 4.56
N ASP A 420 -7.92 -11.84 4.62
CA ASP A 420 -7.22 -12.70 3.68
C ASP A 420 -7.71 -14.16 3.74
N ILE A 421 -7.86 -14.72 4.93
CA ILE A 421 -8.27 -16.12 5.10
C ILE A 421 -9.73 -16.33 4.72
N LEU A 422 -10.62 -15.42 5.12
CA LEU A 422 -12.03 -15.49 4.71
C LEU A 422 -12.21 -15.17 3.24
N GLY A 423 -11.34 -14.34 2.64
CA GLY A 423 -11.29 -14.12 1.18
C GLY A 423 -10.99 -15.43 0.42
N LEU A 424 -9.98 -16.19 0.84
CA LEU A 424 -9.68 -17.51 0.26
C LEU A 424 -10.83 -18.52 0.50
N TYR A 425 -11.43 -18.51 1.69
CA TYR A 425 -12.62 -19.30 1.98
C TYR A 425 -13.78 -18.96 1.02
N MET A 426 -14.01 -17.68 0.75
CA MET A 426 -15.03 -17.24 -0.23
C MET A 426 -14.74 -17.77 -1.62
N VAL A 427 -13.49 -17.69 -2.10
CA VAL A 427 -13.08 -18.23 -3.40
C VAL A 427 -13.39 -19.72 -3.47
N GLN A 428 -13.03 -20.50 -2.43
CA GLN A 428 -13.33 -21.92 -2.36
C GLN A 428 -14.84 -22.19 -2.47
N LYS A 429 -15.66 -21.51 -1.64
CA LYS A 429 -17.12 -21.71 -1.61
C LYS A 429 -17.81 -21.29 -2.90
N LEU A 430 -17.42 -20.18 -3.50
CA LEU A 430 -17.97 -19.72 -4.77
C LEU A 430 -17.61 -20.66 -5.94
N ARG A 431 -16.44 -21.31 -5.89
CA ARG A 431 -16.08 -22.38 -6.84
C ARG A 431 -16.91 -23.65 -6.61
N GLU A 432 -17.06 -24.11 -5.36
CA GLU A 432 -17.91 -25.26 -5.01
C GLU A 432 -19.36 -25.06 -5.50
N ASN A 433 -19.86 -23.81 -5.43
CA ASN A 433 -21.20 -23.44 -5.91
C ASN A 433 -21.28 -23.21 -7.43
N GLY A 434 -20.15 -23.27 -8.16
CA GLY A 434 -20.10 -23.05 -9.61
C GLY A 434 -20.19 -21.57 -10.04
N GLU A 435 -20.00 -20.64 -9.14
CA GLU A 435 -20.04 -19.19 -9.41
C GLU A 435 -18.71 -18.62 -9.94
N ILE A 436 -17.59 -19.26 -9.59
CA ILE A 436 -16.28 -19.02 -10.17
C ILE A 436 -15.90 -20.24 -11.00
N THR A 437 -15.82 -20.07 -12.31
CA THR A 437 -15.56 -21.15 -13.28
C THR A 437 -14.19 -21.01 -13.94
N GLU A 438 -13.60 -19.82 -13.95
CA GLU A 438 -12.31 -19.52 -14.58
C GLU A 438 -11.14 -19.90 -13.66
N GLY A 439 -10.04 -20.40 -14.26
CA GLY A 439 -8.83 -20.83 -13.57
C GLY A 439 -9.04 -22.02 -12.62
N GLU A 440 -8.07 -22.28 -11.79
CA GLU A 440 -8.08 -23.37 -10.81
C GLU A 440 -7.96 -22.85 -9.38
N LEU A 441 -8.46 -23.60 -8.40
CA LEU A 441 -8.30 -23.23 -6.97
C LEU A 441 -6.82 -23.18 -6.56
N MET A 442 -6.01 -24.02 -7.17
CA MET A 442 -4.55 -24.05 -7.02
C MET A 442 -3.91 -22.71 -7.39
N ASP A 443 -4.44 -22.00 -8.40
CA ASP A 443 -3.93 -20.68 -8.80
C ASP A 443 -4.04 -19.68 -7.65
N ASN A 444 -5.18 -19.69 -6.93
CA ASN A 444 -5.39 -18.83 -5.77
C ASN A 444 -4.41 -19.15 -4.63
N TYR A 445 -4.17 -20.43 -4.34
CA TYR A 445 -3.32 -20.84 -3.21
C TYR A 445 -1.84 -20.58 -3.47
N VAL A 446 -1.34 -20.95 -4.65
CA VAL A 446 0.08 -20.73 -5.00
C VAL A 446 0.38 -19.24 -5.14
N THR A 447 -0.50 -18.48 -5.79
CA THR A 447 -0.36 -17.02 -5.91
C THR A 447 -0.46 -16.34 -4.53
N PHE A 448 -1.31 -16.83 -3.63
CA PHE A 448 -1.40 -16.32 -2.25
C PHE A 448 -0.09 -16.52 -1.48
N LEU A 449 0.51 -17.72 -1.54
CA LEU A 449 1.80 -17.99 -0.90
C LEU A 449 2.90 -17.07 -1.45
N ALA A 450 2.96 -16.88 -2.76
CA ALA A 450 3.90 -15.93 -3.38
C ALA A 450 3.65 -14.49 -2.91
N GLY A 451 2.38 -14.10 -2.71
CA GLY A 451 1.96 -12.82 -2.14
C GLY A 451 2.48 -12.58 -0.73
N ILE A 452 2.53 -13.64 0.10
CA ILE A 452 3.14 -13.56 1.44
C ILE A 452 4.62 -13.17 1.33
N PHE A 453 5.42 -13.84 0.50
CA PHE A 453 6.84 -13.49 0.31
C PHE A 453 7.03 -12.05 -0.16
N ARG A 454 6.20 -11.57 -1.10
CA ARG A 454 6.21 -10.18 -1.55
C ARG A 454 5.96 -9.21 -0.38
N SER A 455 4.99 -9.49 0.48
CA SER A 455 4.59 -8.61 1.58
C SER A 455 5.66 -8.51 2.68
N ILE A 456 6.33 -9.63 3.01
CA ILE A 456 7.31 -9.69 4.11
C ILE A 456 8.75 -9.46 3.66
N ARG A 457 8.99 -9.20 2.39
CA ARG A 457 10.32 -9.01 1.80
C ARG A 457 11.17 -7.97 2.55
N PHE A 458 10.53 -6.91 3.06
CA PHE A 458 11.18 -5.82 3.79
C PHE A 458 10.90 -5.85 5.30
N GLY A 459 10.51 -7.02 5.83
CA GLY A 459 10.19 -7.23 7.23
C GLY A 459 8.68 -7.31 7.51
N ALA A 460 8.35 -7.59 8.76
CA ALA A 460 6.98 -7.88 9.20
C ALA A 460 6.48 -6.92 10.30
N SER A 461 6.97 -5.69 10.35
CA SER A 461 6.61 -4.72 11.40
C SER A 461 5.22 -4.10 11.20
N SER A 462 4.75 -3.97 9.95
CA SER A 462 3.41 -3.45 9.64
C SER A 462 2.30 -4.44 10.04
N ALA A 463 1.04 -3.96 10.09
CA ALA A 463 -0.13 -4.81 10.34
C ALA A 463 -0.24 -5.94 9.29
N HIS A 464 -0.13 -5.60 8.01
CA HIS A 464 -0.12 -6.58 6.92
C HIS A 464 1.08 -7.54 7.00
N GLY A 465 2.30 -7.03 7.27
CA GLY A 465 3.48 -7.88 7.43
C GLY A 465 3.32 -8.88 8.57
N ARG A 466 2.80 -8.45 9.71
CA ARG A 466 2.53 -9.32 10.86
C ARG A 466 1.44 -10.35 10.56
N ALA A 467 0.35 -9.94 9.93
CA ALA A 467 -0.71 -10.82 9.47
C ALA A 467 -0.17 -11.89 8.50
N ASN A 468 0.69 -11.50 7.55
CA ASN A 468 1.34 -12.42 6.63
C ASN A 468 2.23 -13.44 7.35
N MET A 469 2.97 -13.03 8.38
CA MET A 469 3.79 -13.95 9.17
C MET A 469 2.95 -14.95 9.97
N ILE A 470 1.85 -14.50 10.57
CA ILE A 470 0.92 -15.39 11.28
C ILE A 470 0.43 -16.49 10.32
N ARG A 471 -0.02 -16.12 9.12
CA ARG A 471 -0.49 -17.08 8.11
C ARG A 471 0.61 -18.01 7.63
N PHE A 472 1.78 -17.46 7.32
CA PHE A 472 2.92 -18.27 6.88
C PHE A 472 3.28 -19.35 7.91
N ASN A 473 3.48 -18.97 9.17
CA ASN A 473 3.87 -19.90 10.21
C ASN A 473 2.73 -20.91 10.53
N TYR A 474 1.48 -20.45 10.57
CA TYR A 474 0.35 -21.34 10.78
C TYR A 474 0.22 -22.39 9.67
N PHE A 475 0.32 -21.97 8.41
CA PHE A 475 0.25 -22.84 7.24
C PHE A 475 1.45 -23.79 7.15
N SER A 476 2.63 -23.35 7.56
CA SER A 476 3.83 -24.19 7.67
C SER A 476 3.62 -25.29 8.70
N ASP A 477 3.13 -24.96 9.89
CA ASP A 477 2.87 -25.92 10.96
C ASP A 477 1.77 -26.93 10.60
N ALA A 478 0.76 -26.49 9.84
CA ALA A 478 -0.32 -27.33 9.32
C ALA A 478 0.10 -28.19 8.10
N GLY A 479 1.32 -28.04 7.60
CA GLY A 479 1.78 -28.74 6.38
C GLY A 479 1.11 -28.28 5.09
N ALA A 480 0.45 -27.10 5.10
CA ALA A 480 -0.21 -26.51 3.94
C ALA A 480 0.73 -26.26 2.77
N PHE A 481 2.00 -26.10 3.08
CA PHE A 481 3.11 -26.09 2.11
C PHE A 481 4.33 -26.78 2.69
N THR A 482 5.23 -27.22 1.80
CA THR A 482 6.53 -27.78 2.17
C THR A 482 7.64 -26.99 1.52
N ARG A 483 8.78 -26.88 2.21
CA ARG A 483 10.02 -26.32 1.68
C ARG A 483 10.95 -27.44 1.24
N ASP A 484 11.42 -27.38 0.01
CA ASP A 484 12.47 -28.28 -0.49
C ASP A 484 13.80 -27.93 0.18
N PRO A 485 14.46 -28.89 0.88
CA PRO A 485 15.71 -28.62 1.56
C PRO A 485 16.89 -28.39 0.61
N ASP A 486 16.84 -28.90 -0.62
CA ASP A 486 17.96 -28.89 -1.56
C ASP A 486 18.04 -27.56 -2.32
N ASN A 487 16.88 -26.99 -2.72
CA ASN A 487 16.83 -25.78 -3.54
C ASN A 487 16.12 -24.61 -2.84
N GLY A 488 15.48 -24.84 -1.68
CA GLY A 488 14.81 -23.80 -0.90
C GLY A 488 13.52 -23.26 -1.51
N THR A 489 12.89 -23.99 -2.45
CA THR A 489 11.60 -23.61 -3.01
C THR A 489 10.46 -24.15 -2.17
N TYR A 490 9.30 -23.51 -2.29
CA TYR A 490 8.09 -23.82 -1.53
C TYR A 490 7.02 -24.43 -2.45
N ARG A 491 6.36 -25.46 -1.94
CA ARG A 491 5.32 -26.21 -2.65
C ARG A 491 4.04 -26.25 -1.84
N VAL A 492 2.94 -25.81 -2.40
CA VAL A 492 1.60 -25.89 -1.81
C VAL A 492 1.08 -27.32 -1.84
N ASN A 493 0.52 -27.77 -0.72
CA ASN A 493 -0.23 -29.02 -0.55
C ASN A 493 -1.71 -28.65 -0.46
N VAL A 494 -2.48 -28.93 -1.52
CA VAL A 494 -3.86 -28.39 -1.67
C VAL A 494 -4.78 -28.77 -0.53
N ALA A 495 -4.84 -30.05 -0.16
CA ALA A 495 -5.77 -30.54 0.86
C ALA A 495 -5.46 -29.96 2.24
N GLU A 496 -4.17 -29.91 2.60
CA GLU A 496 -3.70 -29.32 3.85
C GLU A 496 -3.88 -27.80 3.86
N PHE A 497 -3.74 -27.13 2.69
CA PHE A 497 -3.98 -25.70 2.56
C PHE A 497 -5.46 -25.36 2.76
N GLU A 498 -6.38 -26.12 2.17
CA GLU A 498 -7.82 -25.98 2.37
C GLU A 498 -8.22 -26.17 3.83
N GLN A 499 -7.63 -27.16 4.51
CA GLN A 499 -7.91 -27.39 5.91
C GLN A 499 -7.35 -26.26 6.78
N ALA A 500 -6.12 -25.81 6.50
CA ALA A 500 -5.50 -24.71 7.24
C ALA A 500 -6.25 -23.38 7.10
N ILE A 501 -6.89 -23.11 5.96
CA ILE A 501 -7.79 -21.94 5.78
C ILE A 501 -8.97 -22.04 6.76
N LYS A 502 -9.59 -23.22 6.89
CA LYS A 502 -10.74 -23.43 7.78
C LYS A 502 -10.33 -23.31 9.25
N ASP A 503 -9.22 -23.93 9.62
CA ASP A 503 -8.73 -23.97 11.00
C ASP A 503 -8.27 -22.55 11.45
N LEU A 504 -7.47 -21.85 10.64
CA LEU A 504 -7.05 -20.48 10.95
C LEU A 504 -8.24 -19.53 10.95
N GLY A 505 -9.19 -19.69 10.02
CA GLY A 505 -10.43 -18.92 10.00
C GLY A 505 -11.24 -19.09 11.30
N ASN A 506 -11.39 -20.33 11.78
CA ASN A 506 -11.99 -20.61 13.08
C ASN A 506 -11.24 -19.93 14.22
N ASP A 507 -9.93 -20.12 14.30
CA ASP A 507 -9.12 -19.61 15.40
C ASP A 507 -9.16 -18.07 15.47
N LEU A 508 -9.06 -17.39 14.32
CA LEU A 508 -9.14 -15.92 14.25
C LEU A 508 -10.52 -15.41 14.71
N LEU A 509 -11.62 -16.05 14.27
CA LEU A 509 -12.97 -15.67 14.65
C LEU A 509 -13.25 -15.93 16.13
N VAL A 510 -12.73 -17.02 16.69
CA VAL A 510 -12.84 -17.35 18.12
C VAL A 510 -12.04 -16.34 18.97
N LEU A 511 -10.79 -16.02 18.58
CA LEU A 511 -9.97 -15.02 19.26
C LEU A 511 -10.67 -13.65 19.26
N GLN A 512 -11.19 -13.22 18.12
CA GLN A 512 -11.92 -11.96 17.98
C GLN A 512 -13.21 -11.94 18.81
N GLY A 513 -14.02 -12.99 18.70
CA GLY A 513 -15.31 -13.05 19.38
C GLY A 513 -15.22 -13.18 20.90
N ASN A 514 -14.21 -13.87 21.41
CA ASN A 514 -13.97 -13.96 22.85
C ASN A 514 -13.42 -12.65 23.45
N GLY A 515 -12.83 -11.79 22.66
CA GLY A 515 -12.23 -10.56 23.15
C GLY A 515 -11.03 -10.78 24.09
N ASP A 516 -10.40 -11.97 24.04
CA ASP A 516 -9.31 -12.35 24.93
C ASP A 516 -7.98 -11.77 24.45
N TYR A 517 -7.63 -10.60 24.97
CA TYR A 517 -6.39 -9.89 24.63
C TYR A 517 -5.13 -10.71 24.91
N ASP A 518 -5.09 -11.45 26.03
CA ASP A 518 -3.88 -12.20 26.42
C ASP A 518 -3.65 -13.39 25.49
N ALA A 519 -4.73 -14.10 25.10
CA ALA A 519 -4.67 -15.17 24.12
C ALA A 519 -4.22 -14.63 22.73
N VAL A 520 -4.74 -13.48 22.32
CA VAL A 520 -4.32 -12.82 21.06
C VAL A 520 -2.85 -12.42 21.12
N ALA A 521 -2.40 -11.79 22.19
CA ALA A 521 -0.99 -11.39 22.34
C ALA A 521 -0.06 -12.61 22.29
N ALA A 522 -0.43 -13.72 22.93
CA ALA A 522 0.31 -14.98 22.87
C ALA A 522 0.35 -15.55 21.45
N PHE A 523 -0.78 -15.59 20.75
CA PHE A 523 -0.88 -16.07 19.37
C PHE A 523 -0.03 -15.24 18.40
N VAL A 524 -0.08 -13.91 18.50
CA VAL A 524 0.73 -13.00 17.69
C VAL A 524 2.22 -13.15 18.02
N ALA A 525 2.59 -13.30 19.29
CA ALA A 525 3.98 -13.51 19.70
C ALA A 525 4.54 -14.84 19.19
N GLU A 526 3.74 -15.89 19.15
CA GLU A 526 4.12 -17.22 18.66
C GLU A 526 4.25 -17.22 17.13
N LYS A 527 3.22 -16.74 16.41
CA LYS A 527 3.11 -16.89 14.96
C LYS A 527 3.61 -15.69 14.15
N GLY A 528 3.77 -14.51 14.75
CA GLY A 528 4.07 -13.26 14.03
C GLY A 528 5.55 -13.00 13.69
N ASN A 529 6.44 -14.01 13.82
CA ASN A 529 7.88 -13.83 13.71
C ASN A 529 8.45 -14.43 12.41
N VAL A 530 9.45 -13.74 11.83
CA VAL A 530 10.25 -14.28 10.70
C VAL A 530 11.27 -15.26 11.24
N SER A 531 11.22 -16.51 10.80
CA SER A 531 12.22 -17.52 11.19
C SER A 531 13.57 -17.24 10.48
N ALA A 532 14.67 -17.72 11.07
CA ALA A 532 16.00 -17.59 10.46
C ALA A 532 16.06 -18.26 9.07
N GLN A 533 15.36 -19.39 8.88
CA GLN A 533 15.29 -20.08 7.58
C GLN A 533 14.54 -19.22 6.54
N LEU A 534 13.38 -18.68 6.89
CA LEU A 534 12.61 -17.81 6.00
C LEU A 534 13.42 -16.55 5.64
N GLN A 535 14.10 -15.95 6.62
CA GLN A 535 14.97 -14.80 6.35
C GLN A 535 16.08 -15.13 5.37
N ALA A 536 16.71 -16.32 5.48
CA ALA A 536 17.71 -16.76 4.53
C ALA A 536 17.15 -16.93 3.11
N ASP A 537 15.92 -17.43 2.98
CA ASP A 537 15.24 -17.55 1.68
C ASP A 537 14.87 -16.20 1.10
N LEU A 538 14.39 -15.25 1.92
CA LEU A 538 14.11 -13.87 1.49
C LEU A 538 15.38 -13.14 1.04
N ASN A 539 16.52 -13.34 1.71
CA ASN A 539 17.79 -12.73 1.32
C ASN A 539 18.27 -13.19 -0.08
N ARG A 540 17.79 -14.32 -0.59
CA ARG A 540 18.08 -14.76 -1.97
C ARG A 540 17.48 -13.80 -3.00
N LEU A 541 16.39 -13.13 -2.66
CA LEU A 541 15.74 -12.15 -3.53
C LEU A 541 16.61 -10.91 -3.77
N ASP A 542 17.55 -10.61 -2.87
CA ASP A 542 18.48 -9.48 -3.03
C ASP A 542 19.43 -9.68 -4.22
N ALA A 543 19.73 -10.95 -4.57
CA ALA A 543 20.63 -11.31 -5.66
C ALA A 543 20.01 -11.15 -7.06
N ILE A 544 18.69 -11.01 -7.17
CA ILE A 544 17.96 -10.97 -8.45
C ILE A 544 17.37 -9.61 -8.79
N SER A 545 17.81 -8.56 -8.09
CA SER A 545 17.49 -7.15 -8.40
C SER A 545 16.00 -6.88 -8.64
N ILE A 546 15.11 -7.45 -7.81
CA ILE A 546 13.67 -7.21 -7.88
C ILE A 546 13.38 -5.76 -7.48
N PRO A 547 12.61 -4.99 -8.25
CA PRO A 547 12.24 -3.62 -7.88
C PRO A 547 11.55 -3.56 -6.50
N VAL A 548 11.75 -2.46 -5.79
CA VAL A 548 11.00 -2.20 -4.54
C VAL A 548 9.57 -1.82 -4.87
N ASP A 549 9.38 -0.94 -5.85
CA ASP A 549 8.07 -0.57 -6.38
C ASP A 549 8.16 -0.16 -7.87
N ILE A 550 7.05 0.29 -8.42
CA ILE A 550 6.91 0.76 -9.79
C ILE A 550 6.80 2.28 -9.83
N VAL A 551 7.08 2.87 -11.00
CA VAL A 551 6.75 4.27 -11.34
C VAL A 551 6.10 4.33 -12.71
N TYR A 552 5.21 5.31 -12.90
CA TYR A 552 4.42 5.40 -14.12
C TYR A 552 5.08 6.29 -15.17
N GLN A 553 5.16 5.76 -16.39
CA GLN A 553 5.24 6.56 -17.60
C GLN A 553 3.79 6.79 -18.05
N GLN A 554 3.28 8.00 -17.90
CA GLN A 554 1.86 8.33 -18.03
C GLN A 554 1.61 9.64 -18.77
N GLY A 555 0.38 9.86 -19.17
CA GLY A 555 -0.07 11.06 -19.85
C GLY A 555 -0.82 10.77 -21.13
N LYS A 556 -1.24 11.81 -21.84
CA LYS A 556 -2.07 11.71 -23.05
C LYS A 556 -1.42 10.83 -24.13
N GLU A 557 -0.11 10.97 -24.35
CA GLU A 557 0.63 10.20 -25.36
C GLU A 557 0.59 8.69 -25.10
N GLN A 558 0.71 8.28 -23.81
CA GLN A 558 0.63 6.87 -23.41
C GLN A 558 -0.75 6.26 -23.69
N LEU A 559 -1.79 7.07 -23.67
CA LEU A 559 -3.19 6.68 -23.89
C LEU A 559 -3.63 6.86 -25.34
N GLY A 560 -2.81 7.45 -26.21
CA GLY A 560 -3.16 7.76 -27.59
C GLY A 560 -4.20 8.87 -27.73
N LEU A 561 -4.21 9.84 -26.82
CA LEU A 561 -5.12 10.99 -26.77
C LEU A 561 -4.49 12.25 -27.37
#